data_c1b33294f0fd5f0c43be09ca3d18209e
#
_entry.id   c1b33294f0fd5f0c43be09ca3d18209e
#
_cell.length_a   1.000
_cell.length_b   1.000
_cell.length_c   1.000
_cell.angle_alpha   90.00
_cell.angle_beta   90.00
_cell.angle_gamma   90.00
#
_symmetry.space_group_name_H-M   'P 1'
#
loop_
_entity.id
_entity.type
_entity.pdbx_description
1 polymer ?
#
loop_
_entity_poly.entity_id
_entity_poly.type
_entity_poly.pdbx_seq_one_letter_code
_entity_poly.pdbx_strand_id
1 'polypeptide(L)' 'MPKSQNRLEQLSEEQRNEFLRRSSITYLECCIGLMLTHLTREETAEILEREADMLRQLD' A
#
# COMPACT_ATOMS: atom_id res chain seq x y z
N MET A 1 -23.26 2.94 26.00
CA MET A 1 -23.68 1.62 25.55
C MET A 1 -22.54 0.92 24.84
N PRO A 2 -22.22 -0.30 25.25
CA PRO A 2 -21.08 -0.99 24.64
C PRO A 2 -21.18 -1.20 23.13
N LYS A 3 -22.39 -1.48 22.64
CA LYS A 3 -22.59 -1.69 21.20
C LYS A 3 -22.30 -0.44 20.37
N SER A 4 -22.68 0.73 20.88
CA SER A 4 -22.43 1.99 20.20
C SER A 4 -20.95 2.30 20.12
N GLN A 5 -20.23 2.07 21.22
CA GLN A 5 -18.79 2.32 21.27
C GLN A 5 -18.05 1.37 20.32
N ASN A 6 -18.44 0.10 20.29
CA ASN A 6 -17.80 -0.87 19.42
C ASN A 6 -18.01 -0.50 17.95
N ARG A 7 -19.20 0.00 17.61
CA ARG A 7 -19.48 0.41 16.24
C ARG A 7 -18.65 1.62 15.83
N LEU A 8 -18.50 2.59 16.71
CA LEU A 8 -17.70 3.78 16.45
C LEU A 8 -16.23 3.43 16.30
N GLU A 9 -15.73 2.55 17.17
CA GLU A 9 -14.35 2.08 17.06
C GLU A 9 -14.11 1.36 15.75
N GLN A 10 -15.05 0.53 15.34
CA GLN A 10 -14.97 -0.21 14.10
C GLN A 10 -14.91 0.74 12.90
N LEU A 11 -15.77 1.75 12.89
CA LEU A 11 -15.78 2.75 11.83
C LEU A 11 -14.49 3.54 11.79
N SER A 12 -13.94 3.88 12.96
CA SER A 12 -12.67 4.59 13.03
C SER A 12 -11.53 3.75 12.49
N GLU A 13 -11.51 2.46 12.80
CA GLU A 13 -10.50 1.54 12.27
C GLU A 13 -10.62 1.40 10.77
N GLU A 14 -11.82 1.28 10.25
CA GLU A 14 -12.06 1.17 8.82
C GLU A 14 -11.59 2.42 8.08
N GLN A 15 -11.90 3.60 8.63
CA GLN A 15 -11.47 4.87 8.04
C GLN A 15 -9.96 5.01 8.06
N ARG A 16 -9.32 4.61 9.15
CA ARG A 16 -7.87 4.66 9.27
C ARG A 16 -7.23 3.70 8.28
N ASN A 17 -7.76 2.49 8.16
CA ASN A 17 -7.24 1.49 7.24
C ASN A 17 -7.38 1.96 5.79
N GLU A 18 -8.50 2.58 5.46
CA GLU A 18 -8.71 3.14 4.13
C GLU A 18 -7.72 4.26 3.83
N PHE A 19 -7.50 5.14 4.81
CA PHE A 19 -6.53 6.22 4.68
C PHE A 19 -5.11 5.67 4.48
N LEU A 20 -4.73 4.68 5.28
CA LEU A 20 -3.40 4.08 5.19
C LEU A 20 -3.21 3.38 3.85
N ARG A 21 -4.25 2.70 3.37
CA ARG A 21 -4.20 2.04 2.08
C ARG A 21 -3.96 3.03 0.96
N ARG A 22 -4.74 4.11 0.92
CA ARG A 22 -4.59 5.14 -0.10
C ARG A 22 -3.23 5.83 -0.03
N SER A 23 -2.80 6.14 1.18
CA SER A 23 -1.51 6.79 1.38
C SER A 23 -0.37 5.88 0.94
N SER A 24 -0.44 4.60 1.27
CA SER A 24 0.58 3.63 0.87
C SER A 24 0.69 3.53 -0.65
N ILE A 25 -0.45 3.48 -1.33
CA ILE A 25 -0.47 3.41 -2.79
C ILE A 25 0.12 4.69 -3.38
N THR A 26 -0.22 5.84 -2.82
CA THR A 26 0.34 7.12 -3.28
C THR A 26 1.84 7.16 -3.11
N TYR A 27 2.36 6.70 -1.98
CA TYR A 27 3.81 6.64 -1.76
C TYR A 27 4.48 5.68 -2.72
N LEU A 28 3.84 4.55 -2.99
CA LEU A 28 4.37 3.59 -3.96
C LEU A 28 4.45 4.22 -5.35
N GLU A 29 3.41 4.94 -5.76
CA GLU A 29 3.41 5.62 -7.05
C GLU A 29 4.51 6.67 -7.13
N CYS A 30 4.76 7.39 -6.04
CA CYS A 30 5.86 8.34 -5.96
C CYS A 30 7.20 7.64 -6.09
N CYS A 31 7.36 6.48 -5.47
CA CYS A 31 8.58 5.68 -5.59
C CYS A 31 8.80 5.22 -7.02
N ILE A 32 7.73 4.79 -7.68
CA ILE A 32 7.79 4.39 -9.08
C ILE A 32 8.22 5.58 -9.94
N GLY A 33 7.64 6.75 -9.69
CA GLY A 33 8.05 7.98 -10.40
C GLY A 33 9.52 8.28 -10.24
N LEU A 34 10.04 8.10 -9.02
CA LEU A 34 11.46 8.29 -8.76
C LEU A 34 12.31 7.26 -9.50
N MET A 35 11.89 6.01 -9.53
CA MET A 35 12.60 4.95 -10.25
C MET A 35 12.68 5.28 -11.74
N LEU A 36 11.62 5.81 -12.31
CA LEU A 36 11.58 6.16 -13.73
C LEU A 36 12.48 7.33 -14.10
N THR A 37 13.04 8.05 -13.14
CA THR A 37 14.02 9.11 -13.43
C THR A 37 15.37 8.53 -13.84
N HIS A 38 15.67 7.28 -13.49
CA HIS A 38 16.96 6.67 -13.78
C HIS A 38 16.86 5.24 -14.29
N LEU A 39 15.67 4.66 -14.31
CA LEU A 39 15.43 3.30 -14.80
C LEU A 39 14.41 3.34 -15.94
N THR A 40 14.47 2.35 -16.81
CA THR A 40 13.48 2.19 -17.85
C THR A 40 12.19 1.63 -17.26
N ARG A 41 11.11 1.70 -18.04
CA ARG A 41 9.83 1.11 -17.64
C ARG A 41 9.97 -0.39 -17.41
N GLU A 42 10.72 -1.06 -18.31
CA GLU A 42 10.97 -2.50 -18.21
C GLU A 42 11.72 -2.84 -16.93
N GLU A 43 12.79 -2.11 -16.64
CA GLU A 43 13.56 -2.33 -15.43
C GLU A 43 12.73 -2.11 -14.18
N THR A 44 11.93 -1.06 -14.17
CA THR A 44 11.05 -0.76 -13.04
C THR A 44 10.02 -1.86 -12.85
N ALA A 45 9.41 -2.33 -13.96
CA ALA A 45 8.43 -3.39 -13.90
C ALA A 45 9.04 -4.69 -13.37
N GLU A 46 10.25 -5.03 -13.80
CA GLU A 46 10.95 -6.21 -13.33
C GLU A 46 11.23 -6.17 -11.83
N ILE A 47 11.64 -5.00 -11.34
CA ILE A 47 11.89 -4.82 -9.92
C ILE A 47 10.59 -5.01 -9.13
N LEU A 48 9.50 -4.42 -9.59
CA LEU A 48 8.21 -4.53 -8.91
C LEU A 48 7.68 -5.96 -8.93
N GLU A 49 7.88 -6.68 -10.03
CA GLU A 49 7.49 -8.09 -10.12
C GLU A 49 8.29 -8.94 -9.13
N ARG A 50 9.58 -8.68 -9.01
CA ARG A 50 10.43 -9.38 -8.05
C ARG A 50 9.95 -9.13 -6.63
N GLU A 51 9.65 -7.89 -6.31
CA GLU A 51 9.13 -7.55 -4.98
C GLU A 51 7.79 -8.23 -4.71
N ALA A 52 6.91 -8.29 -5.70
CA ALA A 52 5.64 -8.98 -5.58
C ALA A 52 5.83 -10.47 -5.32
N ASP A 53 6.77 -11.09 -6.03
CA ASP A 53 7.07 -12.50 -5.85
C ASP A 53 7.65 -12.77 -4.46
N MET A 54 8.54 -11.92 -4.00
CA MET A 54 9.10 -12.03 -2.66
C MET A 54 8.00 -11.94 -1.60
N LEU A 55 7.08 -11.02 -1.79
CA LEU A 55 5.97 -10.83 -0.86
C LEU A 55 5.08 -12.07 -0.79
N ARG A 56 4.82 -12.70 -1.94
CA ARG A 56 4.01 -13.92 -1.98
C ARG A 56 4.68 -15.10 -1.28
N GLN A 57 5.99 -15.06 -1.15
CA GLN A 57 6.77 -16.12 -0.49
C GLN A 57 6.87 -15.91 1.02
N LEU A 58 6.46 -14.78 1.53
CA LEU A 58 6.44 -14.52 2.96
C LEU A 58 5.34 -15.33 3.63
N ASP A 59 5.65 -15.88 4.78
CA ASP A 59 4.67 -16.63 5.59
C ASP A 59 3.83 -15.74 6.48
#